data_8735dff52746c0c2dd677da883839ae9
#
_entry.id   8735dff52746c0c2dd677da883839ae9
#
_cell.length_a   1.000
_cell.length_b   1.000
_cell.length_c   1.000
_cell.angle_alpha   90.00
_cell.angle_beta   90.00
_cell.angle_gamma   90.00
#
_symmetry.space_group_name_H-M   'P 1'
#
loop_
_entity.id
_entity.type
_entity.pdbx_description
1 polymer ?
#
loop_
_entity_poly.entity_id
_entity_poly.type
_entity_poly.pdbx_seq_one_letter_code
_entity_poly.pdbx_strand_id
1 'polypeptide(L)'
;SFLEGIANKLVMPVQNGLTFLKNKIAGNNTFFDDINNLKNENEELKKQNYKLNKELSELGIIKAENKTLREYANLSDEYTKYTTVPAYIIDRDLSNLSSTIIINVGTREGVNKNMAVVSSKGVVGHIISSTETTSKVQPIIDPSSSISAIMNISRDNIIVKGELGSYKLKATYISADADLVLNDDVETSGLGGIYPKGLKVGKLVEIKEASNITEKSAIIE
;
A
#
# COMPACT_ATOMS: atom_id res chain seq x y z
N SER A 1 -51.18 -69.17 44.99
CA SER A 1 -50.85 -69.31 43.60
C SER A 1 -51.54 -68.30 42.61
N PHE A 2 -52.80 -67.84 42.94
CA PHE A 2 -53.48 -66.89 42.06
C PHE A 2 -52.87 -65.44 42.18
N LEU A 3 -52.41 -65.07 43.35
CA LEU A 3 -51.78 -63.79 43.63
C LEU A 3 -50.38 -63.62 43.06
N GLU A 4 -49.62 -64.68 42.92
CA GLU A 4 -48.28 -64.71 42.26
C GLU A 4 -48.35 -64.42 40.78
N GLY A 5 -49.42 -64.90 40.11
CA GLY A 5 -49.62 -64.69 38.66
C GLY A 5 -49.99 -63.24 38.34
N ILE A 6 -50.66 -62.49 39.26
CA ILE A 6 -51.02 -61.09 39.09
C ILE A 6 -49.81 -60.20 39.34
N ALA A 7 -49.02 -60.55 40.39
CA ALA A 7 -47.80 -59.79 40.69
C ALA A 7 -46.79 -59.82 39.55
N ASN A 8 -46.57 -60.96 38.95
CA ASN A 8 -45.65 -61.09 37.81
C ASN A 8 -46.15 -60.42 36.51
N LYS A 9 -47.48 -60.39 36.30
CA LYS A 9 -48.04 -59.75 35.12
C LYS A 9 -48.03 -58.20 35.16
N LEU A 10 -48.05 -57.60 36.37
CA LEU A 10 -48.04 -56.16 36.56
C LEU A 10 -46.62 -55.59 36.83
N VAL A 11 -45.75 -56.38 37.49
CA VAL A 11 -44.43 -55.91 37.90
C VAL A 11 -43.43 -55.95 36.71
N MET A 12 -43.48 -56.99 35.86
CA MET A 12 -42.58 -57.11 34.71
C MET A 12 -42.71 -56.02 33.69
N PRO A 13 -43.88 -55.57 33.25
CA PRO A 13 -43.95 -54.48 32.28
C PRO A 13 -43.50 -53.16 32.85
N VAL A 14 -43.69 -52.94 34.18
CA VAL A 14 -43.23 -51.73 34.87
C VAL A 14 -41.67 -51.66 34.96
N GLN A 15 -41.05 -52.78 35.30
CA GLN A 15 -39.60 -52.94 35.38
C GLN A 15 -38.96 -52.78 33.98
N ASN A 16 -39.55 -53.36 32.94
CA ASN A 16 -39.07 -53.21 31.56
C ASN A 16 -39.25 -51.79 31.05
N GLY A 17 -40.35 -51.11 31.43
CA GLY A 17 -40.55 -49.71 31.12
C GLY A 17 -39.54 -48.80 31.81
N LEU A 18 -39.23 -49.05 33.08
CA LEU A 18 -38.21 -48.30 33.82
C LEU A 18 -36.79 -48.52 33.28
N THR A 19 -36.46 -49.75 32.88
CA THR A 19 -35.16 -50.06 32.25
C THR A 19 -35.04 -49.44 30.86
N PHE A 20 -36.11 -49.41 30.08
CA PHE A 20 -36.16 -48.75 28.80
C PHE A 20 -35.97 -47.23 28.93
N LEU A 21 -36.66 -46.60 29.90
CA LEU A 21 -36.50 -45.18 30.23
C LEU A 21 -35.09 -44.87 30.74
N LYS A 22 -34.52 -45.70 31.59
CA LYS A 22 -33.15 -45.54 32.11
C LYS A 22 -32.11 -45.63 30.99
N ASN A 23 -32.24 -46.54 30.04
CA ASN A 23 -31.36 -46.66 28.89
C ASN A 23 -31.52 -45.50 27.89
N LYS A 24 -32.75 -44.98 27.75
CA LYS A 24 -33.01 -43.82 26.91
C LYS A 24 -32.49 -42.51 27.51
N ILE A 25 -32.53 -42.37 28.84
CA ILE A 25 -31.95 -41.22 29.56
C ILE A 25 -30.42 -41.33 29.56
N ALA A 26 -29.85 -42.50 29.75
CA ALA A 26 -28.39 -42.70 29.67
C ALA A 26 -27.85 -42.41 28.28
N GLY A 27 -28.57 -42.79 27.19
CA GLY A 27 -28.21 -42.40 25.83
C GLY A 27 -28.33 -40.88 25.54
N ASN A 28 -29.27 -40.22 26.21
CA ASN A 28 -29.38 -38.76 26.11
C ASN A 28 -28.23 -38.03 26.83
N ASN A 29 -27.71 -38.55 27.93
CA ASN A 29 -26.59 -37.94 28.64
C ASN A 29 -25.32 -37.92 27.77
N THR A 30 -24.99 -39.04 27.12
CA THR A 30 -23.84 -39.10 26.17
C THR A 30 -24.04 -38.16 25.00
N PHE A 31 -25.27 -38.06 24.48
CA PHE A 31 -25.59 -37.13 23.40
C PHE A 31 -25.43 -35.65 23.82
N PHE A 32 -25.85 -35.28 25.03
CA PHE A 32 -25.65 -33.89 25.55
C PHE A 32 -24.17 -33.62 25.86
N ASP A 33 -23.43 -34.61 26.34
CA ASP A 33 -21.99 -34.50 26.57
C ASP A 33 -21.24 -34.29 25.24
N ASP A 34 -21.62 -35.04 24.19
CA ASP A 34 -21.06 -34.87 22.85
C ASP A 34 -21.35 -33.48 22.25
N ILE A 35 -22.58 -32.97 22.42
CA ILE A 35 -22.95 -31.61 21.99
C ILE A 35 -22.13 -30.55 22.74
N ASN A 36 -21.95 -30.73 24.05
CA ASN A 36 -21.15 -29.76 24.84
C ASN A 36 -19.67 -29.84 24.43
N ASN A 37 -19.13 -31.01 24.17
CA ASN A 37 -17.77 -31.20 23.68
C ASN A 37 -17.58 -30.53 22.29
N LEU A 38 -18.51 -30.78 21.35
CA LEU A 38 -18.50 -30.14 20.03
C LEU A 38 -18.63 -28.61 20.12
N LYS A 39 -19.43 -28.09 21.06
CA LYS A 39 -19.56 -26.66 21.29
C LYS A 39 -18.24 -26.08 21.80
N ASN A 40 -17.63 -26.73 22.79
CA ASN A 40 -16.34 -26.30 23.34
C ASN A 40 -15.23 -26.34 22.28
N GLU A 41 -15.18 -27.41 21.49
CA GLU A 41 -14.24 -27.52 20.37
C GLU A 41 -14.46 -26.42 19.32
N ASN A 42 -15.72 -26.11 18.99
CA ASN A 42 -16.05 -25.05 18.06
C ASN A 42 -15.63 -23.67 18.59
N GLU A 43 -15.81 -23.40 19.88
CA GLU A 43 -15.34 -22.17 20.51
C GLU A 43 -13.81 -22.08 20.52
N GLU A 44 -13.13 -23.18 20.80
CA GLU A 44 -11.67 -23.23 20.77
C GLU A 44 -11.13 -23.03 19.34
N LEU A 45 -11.73 -23.69 18.35
CA LEU A 45 -11.38 -23.51 16.93
C LEU A 45 -11.62 -22.06 16.47
N LYS A 46 -12.70 -21.42 16.94
CA LYS A 46 -12.94 -19.99 16.66
C LYS A 46 -11.86 -19.10 17.27
N LYS A 47 -11.44 -19.36 18.51
CA LYS A 47 -10.35 -18.61 19.15
C LYS A 47 -9.03 -18.80 18.40
N GLN A 48 -8.71 -20.05 18.03
CA GLN A 48 -7.51 -20.34 17.24
C GLN A 48 -7.55 -19.66 15.87
N ASN A 49 -8.69 -19.69 15.19
CA ASN A 49 -8.87 -19.02 13.90
C ASN A 49 -8.70 -17.49 14.02
N TYR A 50 -9.28 -16.88 15.05
CA TYR A 50 -9.08 -15.46 15.34
C TYR A 50 -7.59 -15.12 15.59
N LYS A 51 -6.90 -15.95 16.39
CA LYS A 51 -5.47 -15.77 16.69
C LYS A 51 -4.62 -15.89 15.42
N LEU A 52 -4.87 -16.93 14.61
CA LEU A 52 -4.16 -17.15 13.34
C LEU A 52 -4.40 -16.00 12.34
N ASN A 53 -5.62 -15.49 12.24
CA ASN A 53 -5.93 -14.35 11.38
C ASN A 53 -5.21 -13.07 11.83
N LYS A 54 -5.10 -12.86 13.14
CA LYS A 54 -4.32 -11.74 13.70
C LYS A 54 -2.83 -11.87 13.35
N GLU A 55 -2.24 -13.05 13.57
CA GLU A 55 -0.84 -13.33 13.23
C GLU A 55 -0.57 -13.18 11.72
N LEU A 56 -1.49 -13.63 10.87
CA LEU A 56 -1.41 -13.42 9.42
C LEU A 56 -1.42 -11.92 9.04
N SER A 57 -2.26 -11.12 9.70
CA SER A 57 -2.30 -9.67 9.49
C SER A 57 -0.97 -9.02 9.90
N GLU A 58 -0.43 -9.38 11.07
CA GLU A 58 0.86 -8.87 11.56
C GLU A 58 2.01 -9.27 10.62
N LEU A 59 2.03 -10.52 10.16
CA LEU A 59 3.02 -10.98 9.17
C LEU A 59 2.90 -10.23 7.84
N GLY A 60 1.68 -9.88 7.42
CA GLY A 60 1.44 -9.04 6.24
C GLY A 60 2.10 -7.67 6.36
N ILE A 61 1.94 -7.02 7.52
CA ILE A 61 2.54 -5.71 7.82
C ILE A 61 4.07 -5.81 7.81
N ILE A 62 4.65 -6.78 8.53
CA ILE A 62 6.10 -6.99 8.59
C ILE A 62 6.69 -7.26 7.20
N LYS A 63 5.99 -8.02 6.37
CA LYS A 63 6.41 -8.34 4.99
C LYS A 63 6.43 -7.09 4.10
N ALA A 64 5.41 -6.23 4.25
CA ALA A 64 5.35 -4.96 3.54
C ALA A 64 6.48 -4.02 3.99
N GLU A 65 6.72 -3.92 5.30
CA GLU A 65 7.79 -3.12 5.86
C GLU A 65 9.18 -3.62 5.42
N ASN A 66 9.44 -4.94 5.46
CA ASN A 66 10.69 -5.52 4.98
C ASN A 66 10.94 -5.24 3.50
N LYS A 67 9.87 -5.29 2.67
CA LYS A 67 9.95 -4.90 1.26
C LYS A 67 10.37 -3.44 1.12
N THR A 68 9.74 -2.54 1.87
CA THR A 68 10.06 -1.10 1.85
C THR A 68 11.49 -0.83 2.30
N LEU A 69 11.96 -1.52 3.36
CA LEU A 69 13.34 -1.38 3.83
C LEU A 69 14.37 -1.86 2.80
N ARG A 70 14.09 -2.95 2.08
CA ARG A 70 14.94 -3.42 0.99
C ARG A 70 14.96 -2.45 -0.19
N GLU A 71 13.81 -1.91 -0.56
CA GLU A 71 13.72 -0.88 -1.60
C GLU A 71 14.51 0.38 -1.19
N TYR A 72 14.46 0.76 0.08
CA TYR A 72 15.26 1.87 0.61
C TYR A 72 16.77 1.58 0.59
N ALA A 73 17.19 0.38 0.98
CA ALA A 73 18.60 -0.02 0.92
C ALA A 73 19.13 0.07 -0.53
N ASN A 74 18.37 -0.43 -1.50
CA ASN A 74 18.73 -0.32 -2.93
C ASN A 74 18.78 1.14 -3.41
N LEU A 75 17.87 2.00 -2.94
CA LEU A 75 17.88 3.43 -3.21
C LEU A 75 19.12 4.13 -2.65
N SER A 76 19.53 3.77 -1.43
CA SER A 76 20.75 4.31 -0.81
C SER A 76 21.98 4.00 -1.66
N ASP A 77 22.05 2.84 -2.30
CA ASP A 77 23.12 2.45 -3.20
C ASP A 77 23.08 3.24 -4.53
N GLU A 78 21.89 3.50 -5.05
CA GLU A 78 21.70 4.28 -6.29
C GLU A 78 22.04 5.76 -6.11
N TYR A 79 21.74 6.32 -4.93
CA TYR A 79 21.96 7.75 -4.63
C TYR A 79 23.13 8.01 -3.67
N THR A 80 24.19 7.20 -3.74
CA THR A 80 25.39 7.29 -2.85
C THR A 80 26.04 8.70 -2.81
N LYS A 81 25.79 9.54 -3.81
CA LYS A 81 26.29 10.92 -3.86
C LYS A 81 25.54 11.89 -2.93
N TYR A 82 24.40 11.47 -2.38
CA TYR A 82 23.52 12.31 -1.57
C TYR A 82 23.29 11.70 -0.20
N THR A 83 23.17 12.54 0.82
CA THR A 83 22.68 12.11 2.12
C THR A 83 21.16 11.96 2.03
N THR A 84 20.66 10.77 2.27
CA THR A 84 19.21 10.45 2.23
C THR A 84 18.66 10.20 3.61
N VAL A 85 17.41 10.64 3.83
CA VAL A 85 16.66 10.38 5.08
C VAL A 85 15.45 9.52 4.72
N PRO A 86 15.30 8.31 5.32
CA PRO A 86 14.13 7.47 5.08
C PRO A 86 12.87 8.09 5.66
N ALA A 87 11.78 8.03 4.91
CA ALA A 87 10.50 8.61 5.30
C ALA A 87 9.32 7.72 4.91
N TYR A 88 8.26 7.81 5.69
CA TYR A 88 6.98 7.17 5.43
C TYR A 88 5.90 8.22 5.18
N ILE A 89 5.01 7.92 4.25
CA ILE A 89 3.82 8.75 4.00
C ILE A 89 2.83 8.50 5.14
N ILE A 90 2.44 9.57 5.83
CA ILE A 90 1.46 9.52 6.92
C ILE A 90 0.10 10.08 6.51
N ASP A 91 0.05 10.91 5.46
CA ASP A 91 -1.19 11.46 4.92
C ASP A 91 -1.04 11.85 3.45
N ARG A 92 -2.15 11.86 2.70
CA ARG A 92 -2.23 12.29 1.30
C ARG A 92 -3.52 13.07 1.07
N ASP A 93 -3.36 14.30 0.63
CA ASP A 93 -4.45 15.08 0.07
C ASP A 93 -4.30 15.13 -1.46
N LEU A 94 -5.16 14.40 -2.15
CA LEU A 94 -5.19 14.32 -3.62
C LEU A 94 -6.49 14.95 -4.12
N SER A 95 -6.59 16.25 -4.00
CA SER A 95 -7.70 16.99 -4.61
C SER A 95 -7.46 17.23 -6.11
N ASN A 96 -8.53 17.49 -6.86
CA ASN A 96 -8.42 17.80 -8.29
C ASN A 96 -7.62 19.09 -8.58
N LEU A 97 -7.43 19.94 -7.59
CA LEU A 97 -6.79 21.27 -7.76
C LEU A 97 -5.35 21.30 -7.21
N SER A 98 -5.04 20.44 -6.25
CA SER A 98 -3.75 20.43 -5.58
C SER A 98 -3.50 19.05 -4.99
N SER A 99 -2.28 18.59 -5.09
CA SER A 99 -1.85 17.33 -4.49
C SER A 99 -0.81 17.61 -3.42
N THR A 100 -0.95 16.99 -2.26
CA THR A 100 0.01 17.14 -1.17
C THR A 100 0.21 15.81 -0.46
N ILE A 101 1.44 15.53 -0.07
CA ILE A 101 1.81 14.35 0.71
C ILE A 101 2.45 14.82 2.01
N ILE A 102 2.11 14.21 3.14
CA ILE A 102 2.76 14.44 4.41
C ILE A 102 3.61 13.22 4.77
N ILE A 103 4.86 13.48 5.14
CA ILE A 103 5.82 12.47 5.55
C ILE A 103 6.22 12.65 7.01
N ASN A 104 6.64 11.56 7.68
CA ASN A 104 6.93 11.47 9.12
C ASN A 104 8.34 11.94 9.53
N VAL A 105 9.00 12.75 8.73
CA VAL A 105 10.32 13.33 9.01
C VAL A 105 10.29 14.83 8.86
N GLY A 106 11.07 15.54 9.67
CA GLY A 106 11.09 16.99 9.72
C GLY A 106 12.47 17.57 9.92
N THR A 107 12.52 18.76 10.52
CA THR A 107 13.79 19.47 10.75
C THR A 107 14.71 18.77 11.75
N ARG A 108 14.17 17.90 12.64
CA ARG A 108 14.99 17.07 13.54
C ARG A 108 15.89 16.11 12.80
N GLU A 109 15.40 15.53 11.71
CA GLU A 109 16.14 14.64 10.82
C GLU A 109 16.92 15.40 9.74
N GLY A 110 16.93 16.72 9.79
CA GLY A 110 17.63 17.59 8.82
C GLY A 110 16.84 17.86 7.56
N VAL A 111 15.55 17.53 7.50
CA VAL A 111 14.70 17.75 6.33
C VAL A 111 14.24 19.21 6.27
N ASN A 112 14.58 19.88 5.18
CA ASN A 112 14.30 21.31 4.97
C ASN A 112 13.53 21.55 3.66
N LYS A 113 12.93 22.74 3.56
CA LYS A 113 12.26 23.21 2.35
C LYS A 113 13.18 23.10 1.13
N ASN A 114 12.62 22.78 -0.03
CA ASN A 114 13.28 22.58 -1.33
C ASN A 114 14.15 21.32 -1.43
N MET A 115 14.15 20.43 -0.43
CA MET A 115 14.75 19.11 -0.58
C MET A 115 13.92 18.24 -1.52
N ALA A 116 14.59 17.52 -2.41
CA ALA A 116 13.97 16.56 -3.31
C ALA A 116 13.51 15.30 -2.53
N VAL A 117 12.37 14.75 -2.92
CA VAL A 117 11.83 13.49 -2.42
C VAL A 117 11.83 12.47 -3.55
N VAL A 118 12.46 11.32 -3.32
CA VAL A 118 12.62 10.25 -4.31
C VAL A 118 12.06 8.93 -3.81
N SER A 119 11.76 8.05 -4.72
CA SER A 119 11.39 6.66 -4.48
C SER A 119 12.21 5.73 -5.38
N SER A 120 12.05 4.41 -5.24
CA SER A 120 12.66 3.42 -6.15
C SER A 120 12.23 3.56 -7.61
N LYS A 121 11.18 4.32 -7.89
CA LYS A 121 10.69 4.56 -9.26
C LYS A 121 11.16 5.89 -9.85
N GLY A 122 11.68 6.79 -9.03
CA GLY A 122 12.12 8.13 -9.44
C GLY A 122 11.67 9.23 -8.51
N VAL A 123 11.66 10.46 -9.01
CA VAL A 123 11.28 11.69 -8.27
C VAL A 123 9.80 11.63 -7.89
N VAL A 124 9.53 11.85 -6.61
CA VAL A 124 8.17 12.00 -6.09
C VAL A 124 7.74 13.46 -6.04
N GLY A 125 8.63 14.35 -5.60
CA GLY A 125 8.35 15.76 -5.41
C GLY A 125 9.44 16.48 -4.66
N HIS A 126 9.08 17.60 -4.03
CA HIS A 126 9.98 18.36 -3.16
C HIS A 126 9.26 18.85 -1.90
N ILE A 127 10.03 19.14 -0.87
CA ILE A 127 9.52 19.66 0.41
C ILE A 127 9.12 21.13 0.23
N ILE A 128 7.87 21.47 0.52
CA ILE A 128 7.36 22.84 0.51
C ILE A 128 7.35 23.50 1.90
N SER A 129 7.21 22.68 2.95
CA SER A 129 7.32 23.13 4.34
C SER A 129 7.69 21.97 5.25
N SER A 130 8.39 22.24 6.35
CA SER A 130 8.77 21.27 7.38
C SER A 130 8.43 21.80 8.76
N THR A 131 7.97 20.91 9.62
CA THR A 131 7.88 21.08 11.08
C THR A 131 9.05 20.34 11.74
N GLU A 132 9.05 20.23 13.06
CA GLU A 132 10.08 19.44 13.74
C GLU A 132 10.08 17.97 13.37
N THR A 133 8.90 17.36 13.17
CA THR A 133 8.74 15.90 13.01
C THR A 133 8.03 15.48 11.73
N THR A 134 7.50 16.43 10.95
CA THR A 134 6.78 16.14 9.69
C THR A 134 7.15 17.13 8.61
N SER A 135 7.00 16.73 7.37
CA SER A 135 7.20 17.61 6.22
C SER A 135 6.08 17.44 5.20
N LYS A 136 5.75 18.53 4.54
CA LYS A 136 4.77 18.62 3.47
C LYS A 136 5.50 18.58 2.13
N VAL A 137 5.13 17.63 1.28
CA VAL A 137 5.70 17.38 -0.03
C VAL A 137 4.71 17.83 -1.10
N GLN A 138 5.18 18.57 -2.09
CA GLN A 138 4.46 18.82 -3.34
C GLN A 138 4.90 17.77 -4.35
N PRO A 139 4.00 16.86 -4.80
CA PRO A 139 4.33 15.87 -5.81
C PRO A 139 4.59 16.50 -7.17
N ILE A 140 5.35 15.81 -8.02
CA ILE A 140 5.61 16.24 -9.40
C ILE A 140 4.36 16.21 -10.28
N ILE A 141 3.36 15.40 -9.92
CA ILE A 141 2.06 15.32 -10.60
C ILE A 141 1.13 16.50 -10.28
N ASP A 142 1.47 17.34 -9.30
CA ASP A 142 0.72 18.55 -8.99
C ASP A 142 0.80 19.54 -10.16
N PRO A 143 -0.32 20.11 -10.64
CA PRO A 143 -0.32 21.06 -11.77
C PRO A 143 0.52 22.31 -11.52
N SER A 144 0.74 22.70 -10.27
CA SER A 144 1.61 23.82 -9.89
C SER A 144 3.09 23.44 -9.79
N SER A 145 3.42 22.15 -9.87
CA SER A 145 4.79 21.64 -9.90
C SER A 145 5.41 21.84 -11.30
N SER A 146 6.69 22.16 -11.32
CA SER A 146 7.47 22.33 -12.56
C SER A 146 8.89 21.88 -12.34
N ILE A 147 9.38 20.98 -13.19
CA ILE A 147 10.71 20.40 -13.13
C ILE A 147 11.45 20.69 -14.42
N SER A 148 12.69 21.20 -14.32
CA SER A 148 13.61 21.22 -15.43
C SER A 148 14.25 19.85 -15.60
N ALA A 149 14.04 19.22 -16.75
CA ALA A 149 14.49 17.88 -17.05
C ALA A 149 15.28 17.85 -18.36
N ILE A 150 15.98 16.75 -18.57
CA ILE A 150 16.75 16.48 -19.80
C ILE A 150 16.40 15.06 -20.29
N MET A 151 16.23 14.91 -21.56
CA MET A 151 16.10 13.59 -22.23
C MET A 151 17.47 12.97 -22.39
N ASN A 152 17.58 11.67 -22.14
CA ASN A 152 18.89 10.99 -22.13
C ASN A 152 19.48 10.79 -23.52
N ILE A 153 18.65 10.51 -24.53
CA ILE A 153 19.09 10.25 -25.90
C ILE A 153 19.26 11.55 -26.67
N SER A 154 18.20 12.38 -26.76
CA SER A 154 18.22 13.62 -27.54
C SER A 154 19.01 14.75 -26.87
N ARG A 155 19.21 14.66 -25.54
CA ARG A 155 19.88 15.67 -24.69
C ARG A 155 19.16 17.02 -24.65
N ASP A 156 17.90 17.06 -25.11
CA ASP A 156 17.08 18.27 -25.04
C ASP A 156 16.66 18.60 -23.63
N ASN A 157 16.74 19.88 -23.29
CA ASN A 157 16.19 20.40 -22.03
C ASN A 157 14.69 20.66 -22.20
N ILE A 158 13.91 20.17 -21.26
CA ILE A 158 12.46 20.27 -21.27
C ILE A 158 11.94 20.74 -19.91
N ILE A 159 10.74 21.26 -19.89
CA ILE A 159 10.00 21.53 -18.64
C ILE A 159 8.91 20.48 -18.49
N VAL A 160 8.94 19.76 -17.38
CA VAL A 160 7.96 18.74 -17.03
C VAL A 160 7.02 19.28 -15.97
N LYS A 161 5.70 19.16 -16.19
CA LYS A 161 4.65 19.60 -15.29
C LYS A 161 3.63 18.51 -15.06
N GLY A 162 2.98 18.50 -13.89
CA GLY A 162 1.79 17.74 -13.65
C GLY A 162 0.62 18.26 -14.50
N GLU A 163 -0.30 17.37 -14.85
CA GLU A 163 -1.51 17.72 -15.60
C GLU A 163 -2.74 17.50 -14.73
N LEU A 164 -3.65 18.46 -14.75
CA LEU A 164 -4.86 18.42 -13.93
C LEU A 164 -5.69 17.16 -14.23
N GLY A 165 -6.02 16.41 -13.19
CA GLY A 165 -6.83 15.17 -13.32
C GLY A 165 -6.10 13.98 -13.96
N SER A 166 -4.78 14.05 -14.12
CA SER A 166 -3.94 13.00 -14.69
C SER A 166 -2.82 12.61 -13.73
N TYR A 167 -2.42 11.33 -13.77
CA TYR A 167 -1.20 10.85 -13.12
C TYR A 167 0.02 10.91 -14.04
N LYS A 168 -0.16 11.38 -15.29
CA LYS A 168 0.90 11.55 -16.26
C LYS A 168 1.47 12.95 -16.19
N LEU A 169 2.70 13.09 -16.63
CA LEU A 169 3.40 14.35 -16.68
C LEU A 169 3.43 14.83 -18.13
N LYS A 170 3.32 16.16 -18.31
CA LYS A 170 3.42 16.80 -19.61
C LYS A 170 4.78 17.49 -19.75
N ALA A 171 5.53 17.14 -20.77
CA ALA A 171 6.72 17.87 -21.19
C ALA A 171 6.33 18.99 -22.15
N THR A 172 6.90 20.17 -21.92
CA THR A 172 6.71 21.39 -22.72
C THR A 172 8.06 22.06 -22.99
N TYR A 173 8.08 23.09 -23.82
CA TYR A 173 9.29 23.78 -24.27
C TYR A 173 10.27 22.85 -25.00
N ILE A 174 9.70 21.96 -25.81
CA ILE A 174 10.46 21.05 -26.69
C ILE A 174 10.62 21.76 -28.02
N SER A 175 11.85 21.87 -28.50
CA SER A 175 12.13 22.48 -29.81
C SER A 175 11.41 21.72 -30.94
N ALA A 176 10.95 22.40 -31.97
CA ALA A 176 10.28 21.79 -33.12
C ALA A 176 11.19 20.83 -33.90
N ASP A 177 12.50 21.11 -33.87
CA ASP A 177 13.54 20.27 -34.50
C ASP A 177 14.13 19.18 -33.59
N ALA A 178 13.64 19.08 -32.33
CA ALA A 178 14.08 18.03 -31.40
C ALA A 178 13.75 16.64 -31.95
N ASP A 179 14.74 15.76 -31.96
CA ASP A 179 14.60 14.37 -32.37
C ASP A 179 14.20 13.49 -31.18
N LEU A 180 12.90 13.44 -30.91
CA LEU A 180 12.34 12.74 -29.77
C LEU A 180 12.25 11.25 -30.04
N VAL A 181 12.73 10.45 -29.11
CA VAL A 181 12.69 8.98 -29.19
C VAL A 181 11.70 8.45 -28.14
N LEU A 182 10.72 7.65 -28.57
CA LEU A 182 9.81 6.95 -27.65
C LEU A 182 10.59 6.01 -26.73
N ASN A 183 10.16 5.93 -25.48
CA ASN A 183 10.79 5.23 -24.36
C ASN A 183 12.15 5.80 -23.92
N ASP A 184 12.53 7.01 -24.36
CA ASP A 184 13.68 7.71 -23.81
C ASP A 184 13.50 7.98 -22.31
N ASP A 185 14.56 7.77 -21.55
CA ASP A 185 14.59 8.10 -20.12
C ASP A 185 14.70 9.61 -19.91
N VAL A 186 13.90 10.12 -19.00
CA VAL A 186 13.87 11.54 -18.63
C VAL A 186 14.41 11.71 -17.23
N GLU A 187 15.41 12.56 -17.07
CA GLU A 187 16.08 12.85 -15.80
C GLU A 187 16.04 14.34 -15.47
N THR A 188 16.18 14.68 -14.19
CA THR A 188 16.31 16.08 -13.77
C THR A 188 17.60 16.69 -14.32
N SER A 189 17.50 17.91 -14.85
CA SER A 189 18.66 18.61 -15.43
C SER A 189 19.59 19.26 -14.39
N GLY A 190 19.12 19.44 -13.15
CA GLY A 190 19.79 20.22 -12.10
C GLY A 190 19.53 21.72 -12.17
N LEU A 191 18.83 22.20 -13.19
CA LEU A 191 18.45 23.60 -13.32
C LEU A 191 17.27 23.93 -12.39
N GLY A 192 17.23 25.16 -11.86
CA GLY A 192 16.17 25.60 -10.94
C GLY A 192 16.46 25.37 -9.44
N GLY A 193 17.53 24.64 -9.08
CA GLY A 193 18.08 24.59 -7.71
C GLY A 193 17.29 23.76 -6.70
N ILE A 194 16.18 23.11 -7.11
CA ILE A 194 15.37 22.25 -6.23
C ILE A 194 15.78 20.78 -6.39
N TYR A 195 15.86 20.31 -7.63
CA TYR A 195 16.17 18.93 -7.92
C TYR A 195 17.63 18.79 -8.38
N PRO A 196 18.43 17.95 -7.70
CA PRO A 196 19.78 17.63 -8.20
C PRO A 196 19.70 17.01 -9.60
N LYS A 197 20.78 17.12 -10.36
CA LYS A 197 20.88 16.52 -11.70
C LYS A 197 20.91 15.00 -11.64
N GLY A 198 20.22 14.35 -12.59
CA GLY A 198 20.30 12.90 -12.81
C GLY A 198 19.30 12.09 -11.98
N LEU A 199 18.30 12.72 -11.36
CA LEU A 199 17.21 11.98 -10.74
C LEU A 199 16.22 11.56 -11.82
N LYS A 200 15.83 10.27 -11.83
CA LYS A 200 14.85 9.73 -12.78
C LYS A 200 13.49 10.41 -12.59
N VAL A 201 12.90 10.92 -13.66
CA VAL A 201 11.56 11.52 -13.71
C VAL A 201 10.55 10.53 -14.29
N GLY A 202 10.92 9.82 -15.35
CA GLY A 202 10.07 8.84 -16.03
C GLY A 202 10.58 8.49 -17.42
N LYS A 203 9.65 8.04 -18.29
CA LYS A 203 9.93 7.71 -19.68
C LYS A 203 8.99 8.43 -20.62
N LEU A 204 9.47 8.79 -21.80
CA LEU A 204 8.68 9.37 -22.87
C LEU A 204 7.73 8.31 -23.46
N VAL A 205 6.44 8.47 -23.30
CA VAL A 205 5.44 7.48 -23.77
C VAL A 205 4.63 7.95 -24.97
N GLU A 206 4.49 9.26 -25.17
CA GLU A 206 3.73 9.82 -26.28
C GLU A 206 4.31 11.17 -26.72
N ILE A 207 4.39 11.39 -28.01
CA ILE A 207 4.79 12.65 -28.62
C ILE A 207 3.56 13.28 -29.24
N LYS A 208 3.26 14.53 -28.86
CA LYS A 208 2.15 15.32 -29.42
C LYS A 208 2.73 16.45 -30.24
N GLU A 209 2.47 16.42 -31.52
CA GLU A 209 2.76 17.55 -32.39
C GLU A 209 1.84 18.72 -32.01
N ALA A 210 2.40 19.88 -31.84
CA ALA A 210 1.60 21.07 -31.48
C ALA A 210 0.76 21.49 -32.69
N SER A 211 -0.43 22.03 -32.40
CA SER A 211 -1.29 22.64 -33.41
C SER A 211 -0.66 23.87 -34.08
N ASN A 212 0.41 24.40 -33.51
CA ASN A 212 1.20 25.54 -34.02
C ASN A 212 2.65 25.12 -34.22
N ILE A 213 3.24 25.49 -35.32
CA ILE A 213 4.53 25.06 -35.93
C ILE A 213 5.78 25.21 -35.01
N THR A 214 5.66 25.72 -33.80
CA THR A 214 6.79 26.18 -32.99
C THR A 214 7.17 25.28 -31.79
N GLU A 215 6.28 24.48 -31.25
CA GLU A 215 6.59 23.68 -30.04
C GLU A 215 5.96 22.29 -30.10
N LYS A 216 6.75 21.28 -29.79
CA LYS A 216 6.26 19.92 -29.52
C LYS A 216 5.89 19.79 -28.04
N SER A 217 4.98 18.89 -27.72
CA SER A 217 4.75 18.46 -26.35
C SER A 217 4.82 16.94 -26.27
N ALA A 218 5.10 16.43 -25.08
CA ALA A 218 5.21 15.00 -24.88
C ALA A 218 4.60 14.58 -23.54
N ILE A 219 4.23 13.32 -23.42
CA ILE A 219 3.73 12.71 -22.18
C ILE A 219 4.82 11.81 -21.62
N ILE A 220 5.03 11.94 -20.31
CA ILE A 220 6.00 11.17 -19.53
C ILE A 220 5.25 10.36 -18.48
N GLU A 221 5.67 9.12 -18.33
CA GLU A 221 5.14 8.16 -17.35
C GLU A 221 6.25 7.60 -16.46
#